data_a9a754a28dbb81e6221e878a2fe88441
#
_entry.id   a9a754a28dbb81e6221e878a2fe88441
#
_cell.length_a   1.000
_cell.length_b   1.000
_cell.length_c   1.000
_cell.angle_alpha   90.00
_cell.angle_beta   90.00
_cell.angle_gamma   90.00
#
_symmetry.space_group_name_H-M   'P 1'
#
loop_
_entity.id
_entity.type
_entity.pdbx_description
1 polymer ?
#
loop_
_entity_poly.entity_id
_entity_poly.type
_entity_poly.pdbx_seq_one_letter_code
_entity_poly.pdbx_strand_id
1 'polypeptide(L)'
;IWPVAGDRDAATAKMLSGFSRMLESGETPDSTFIAEMNSWAASGGRVALDAFRALDADMKEGVLDYLSDMAQYDTVHVGEVDYLLVHTGINGYSEGRDLDSYPDGAFCADGDVALSFPGMVMVCGARHDGAAFDGSTKIARYDGRIELDCGAAHGGRLGCLCLDNGEEFYL
;
A
#
# COMPACT_ATOMS: atom_id res chain seq x y z
N ILE A 1 7.21 2.14 13.98
CA ILE A 1 6.62 1.41 12.85
C ILE A 1 6.65 2.34 11.66
N TRP A 2 7.21 1.88 10.55
CA TRP A 2 7.25 2.62 9.30
C TRP A 2 6.33 1.90 8.31
N PRO A 3 5.14 2.44 7.99
CA PRO A 3 4.24 1.85 7.04
C PRO A 3 4.72 2.12 5.60
N VAL A 4 4.54 1.13 4.73
CA VAL A 4 4.62 1.30 3.28
C VAL A 4 3.20 1.41 2.74
N ALA A 5 2.94 2.44 1.96
CA ALA A 5 1.61 2.73 1.42
C ALA A 5 1.14 1.65 0.44
N GLY A 6 -0.09 1.18 0.64
CA GLY A 6 -0.79 0.34 -0.32
C GLY A 6 -1.73 1.15 -1.22
N ASP A 7 -2.34 0.47 -2.19
CA ASP A 7 -3.33 1.04 -3.11
C ASP A 7 -4.53 1.67 -2.37
N ARG A 8 -4.98 1.01 -1.31
CA ARG A 8 -6.09 1.48 -0.47
C ARG A 8 -5.72 2.69 0.37
N ASP A 9 -4.48 2.76 0.86
CA ASP A 9 -3.98 3.92 1.62
C ASP A 9 -3.90 5.14 0.72
N ALA A 10 -3.33 5.00 -0.47
CA ALA A 10 -3.25 6.06 -1.47
C ALA A 10 -4.64 6.57 -1.89
N ALA A 11 -5.59 5.64 -2.15
CA ALA A 11 -6.97 6.00 -2.46
C ALA A 11 -7.65 6.72 -1.29
N THR A 12 -7.44 6.25 -0.06
CA THR A 12 -8.01 6.87 1.14
C THR A 12 -7.45 8.27 1.36
N ALA A 13 -6.13 8.46 1.24
CA ALA A 13 -5.48 9.76 1.32
C ALA A 13 -6.09 10.76 0.31
N LYS A 14 -6.20 10.35 -0.96
CA LYS A 14 -6.81 11.17 -2.03
C LYS A 14 -8.25 11.57 -1.69
N MET A 15 -9.08 10.61 -1.28
CA MET A 15 -10.50 10.85 -1.02
C MET A 15 -10.74 11.71 0.22
N LEU A 16 -10.03 11.44 1.33
CA LEU A 16 -10.18 12.22 2.56
C LEU A 16 -9.64 13.65 2.41
N SER A 17 -8.48 13.83 1.75
CA SER A 17 -7.92 15.16 1.47
C SER A 17 -8.83 15.97 0.54
N GLY A 18 -9.39 15.35 -0.49
CA GLY A 18 -10.36 16.01 -1.37
C GLY A 18 -11.64 16.39 -0.65
N PHE A 19 -12.14 15.51 0.24
CA PHE A 19 -13.31 15.78 1.06
C PHE A 19 -13.06 16.93 2.05
N SER A 20 -11.90 16.97 2.72
CA SER A 20 -11.55 18.07 3.64
C SER A 20 -11.49 19.40 2.93
N ARG A 21 -10.79 19.46 1.79
CA ARG A 21 -10.68 20.67 0.94
C ARG A 21 -12.04 21.19 0.46
N MET A 22 -12.93 20.28 0.07
CA MET A 22 -14.30 20.64 -0.32
C MET A 22 -15.07 21.30 0.83
N LEU A 23 -14.93 20.78 2.06
CA LEU A 23 -15.59 21.38 3.24
C LEU A 23 -15.01 22.75 3.59
N GLU A 24 -13.71 22.95 3.44
CA GLU A 24 -13.01 24.19 3.77
C GLU A 24 -13.27 25.29 2.73
N SER A 25 -13.22 24.95 1.43
CA SER A 25 -13.43 25.90 0.35
C SER A 25 -14.90 26.25 0.11
N GLY A 26 -15.83 25.35 0.47
CA GLY A 26 -17.24 25.44 0.11
C GLY A 26 -17.51 25.28 -1.40
N GLU A 27 -16.49 24.90 -2.19
CA GLU A 27 -16.63 24.70 -3.62
C GLU A 27 -17.37 23.39 -3.94
N THR A 28 -18.15 23.42 -5.01
CA THR A 28 -18.81 22.20 -5.50
C THR A 28 -17.77 21.33 -6.17
N PRO A 29 -17.61 20.06 -5.76
CA PRO A 29 -16.66 19.14 -6.37
C PRO A 29 -17.04 18.86 -7.82
N ASP A 30 -16.04 18.59 -8.66
CA ASP A 30 -16.30 18.18 -10.03
C ASP A 30 -16.91 16.75 -10.09
N SER A 31 -17.50 16.45 -11.25
CA SER A 31 -18.19 15.17 -11.44
C SER A 31 -17.26 13.95 -11.39
N THR A 32 -15.98 14.14 -11.72
CA THR A 32 -14.97 13.09 -11.69
C THR A 32 -14.66 12.70 -10.25
N PHE A 33 -14.39 13.70 -9.40
CA PHE A 33 -14.15 13.46 -7.96
C PHE A 33 -15.37 12.81 -7.29
N ILE A 34 -16.60 13.26 -7.62
CA ILE A 34 -17.83 12.64 -7.09
C ILE A 34 -17.91 11.15 -7.50
N ALA A 35 -17.62 10.82 -8.75
CA ALA A 35 -17.65 9.45 -9.23
C ALA A 35 -16.60 8.56 -8.54
N GLU A 36 -15.37 9.06 -8.40
CA GLU A 36 -14.29 8.37 -7.68
C GLU A 36 -14.62 8.17 -6.20
N MET A 37 -15.15 9.18 -5.52
CA MET A 37 -15.57 9.10 -4.12
C MET A 37 -16.67 8.05 -3.92
N ASN A 38 -17.65 8.00 -4.82
CA ASN A 38 -18.71 7.01 -4.76
C ASN A 38 -18.19 5.59 -4.98
N SER A 39 -17.27 5.41 -5.93
CA SER A 39 -16.62 4.13 -6.19
C SER A 39 -15.81 3.64 -5.00
N TRP A 40 -14.96 4.53 -4.44
CA TRP A 40 -14.17 4.24 -3.25
C TRP A 40 -15.04 3.92 -2.04
N ALA A 41 -16.11 4.69 -1.80
CA ALA A 41 -17.05 4.44 -0.71
C ALA A 41 -17.74 3.07 -0.86
N ALA A 42 -18.13 2.69 -2.08
CA ALA A 42 -18.75 1.39 -2.38
C ALA A 42 -17.77 0.21 -2.17
N SER A 43 -16.47 0.42 -2.38
CA SER A 43 -15.42 -0.59 -2.19
C SER A 43 -14.91 -0.69 -0.73
N GLY A 44 -15.60 -0.09 0.24
CA GLY A 44 -15.30 -0.18 1.67
C GLY A 44 -14.80 1.12 2.31
N GLY A 45 -14.47 2.15 1.52
CA GLY A 45 -13.97 3.44 2.01
C GLY A 45 -15.00 4.23 2.85
N ARG A 46 -16.29 3.85 2.79
CA ARG A 46 -17.34 4.52 3.56
C ARG A 46 -17.10 4.48 5.06
N VAL A 47 -16.58 3.37 5.58
CA VAL A 47 -16.27 3.24 7.02
C VAL A 47 -15.19 4.24 7.43
N ALA A 48 -14.15 4.40 6.60
CA ALA A 48 -13.09 5.38 6.85
C ALA A 48 -13.63 6.81 6.77
N LEU A 49 -14.48 7.12 5.78
CA LEU A 49 -15.10 8.44 5.64
C LEU A 49 -15.98 8.79 6.85
N ASP A 50 -16.83 7.87 7.30
CA ASP A 50 -17.72 8.11 8.42
C ASP A 50 -16.93 8.28 9.74
N ALA A 51 -15.85 7.50 9.94
CA ALA A 51 -14.93 7.67 11.07
C ALA A 51 -14.21 9.03 11.00
N PHE A 52 -13.66 9.39 9.84
CA PHE A 52 -12.96 10.66 9.64
C PHE A 52 -13.88 11.87 9.90
N ARG A 53 -15.12 11.83 9.46
CA ARG A 53 -16.10 12.91 9.69
C ARG A 53 -16.38 13.16 11.17
N ALA A 54 -16.30 12.11 12.00
CA ALA A 54 -16.54 12.19 13.45
C ALA A 54 -15.36 12.79 14.24
N LEU A 55 -14.17 12.92 13.62
CA LEU A 55 -12.99 13.50 14.26
C LEU A 55 -13.10 15.02 14.36
N ASP A 56 -12.43 15.60 15.36
CA ASP A 56 -12.18 17.04 15.43
C ASP A 56 -11.17 17.51 14.38
N ALA A 57 -10.93 18.81 14.30
CA ALA A 57 -10.06 19.39 13.26
C ALA A 57 -8.61 18.91 13.39
N ASP A 58 -8.06 18.91 14.58
CA ASP A 58 -6.66 18.54 14.84
C ASP A 58 -6.43 17.05 14.52
N MET A 59 -7.37 16.18 14.88
CA MET A 59 -7.30 14.77 14.55
C MET A 59 -7.45 14.50 13.04
N LYS A 60 -8.29 15.28 12.34
CA LYS A 60 -8.40 15.19 10.88
C LYS A 60 -7.08 15.55 10.19
N GLU A 61 -6.46 16.66 10.60
CA GLU A 61 -5.14 17.07 10.10
C GLU A 61 -4.11 15.96 10.35
N GLY A 62 -4.01 15.43 11.57
CA GLY A 62 -3.09 14.35 11.91
C GLY A 62 -3.31 13.07 11.09
N VAL A 63 -4.57 12.71 10.74
CA VAL A 63 -4.86 11.57 9.86
C VAL A 63 -4.39 11.85 8.43
N LEU A 64 -4.61 13.07 7.91
CA LEU A 64 -4.18 13.43 6.56
C LEU A 64 -2.67 13.48 6.45
N ASP A 65 -1.98 14.04 7.44
CA ASP A 65 -0.53 14.07 7.52
C ASP A 65 0.03 12.63 7.56
N TYR A 66 -0.50 11.77 8.44
CA TYR A 66 -0.07 10.38 8.52
C TYR A 66 -0.19 9.64 7.20
N LEU A 67 -1.32 9.81 6.48
CA LEU A 67 -1.53 9.17 5.18
C LEU A 67 -0.62 9.74 4.09
N SER A 68 -0.33 11.04 4.12
CA SER A 68 0.55 11.69 3.13
C SER A 68 2.04 11.36 3.35
N ASP A 69 2.42 11.08 4.60
CA ASP A 69 3.80 10.77 4.99
C ASP A 69 4.16 9.29 4.82
N MET A 70 3.19 8.44 4.44
CA MET A 70 3.48 7.03 4.18
C MET A 70 4.46 6.87 3.02
N ALA A 71 5.54 6.13 3.27
CA ALA A 71 6.52 5.81 2.24
C ALA A 71 5.90 4.94 1.14
N GLN A 72 6.26 5.21 -0.12
CA GLN A 72 5.85 4.37 -1.26
C GLN A 72 6.60 3.04 -1.30
N TYR A 73 7.83 3.05 -0.82
CA TYR A 73 8.70 1.90 -0.63
C TYR A 73 9.66 2.17 0.51
N ASP A 74 10.35 1.15 0.98
CA ASP A 74 11.47 1.30 1.91
C ASP A 74 12.58 0.32 1.53
N THR A 75 13.81 0.63 1.92
CA THR A 75 14.97 -0.25 1.70
C THR A 75 15.64 -0.56 3.03
N VAL A 76 15.91 -1.85 3.26
CA VAL A 76 16.52 -2.32 4.50
C VAL A 76 17.71 -3.21 4.19
N HIS A 77 18.86 -2.92 4.80
CA HIS A 77 20.04 -3.76 4.72
C HIS A 77 20.13 -4.67 5.95
N VAL A 78 20.13 -5.98 5.74
CA VAL A 78 20.24 -6.97 6.83
C VAL A 78 21.27 -8.03 6.48
N GLY A 79 22.34 -8.08 7.26
CA GLY A 79 23.48 -8.98 6.98
C GLY A 79 24.21 -8.59 5.70
N GLU A 80 24.14 -9.42 4.68
CA GLU A 80 24.70 -9.19 3.34
C GLU A 80 23.61 -8.98 2.27
N VAL A 81 22.35 -8.80 2.68
CA VAL A 81 21.20 -8.73 1.78
C VAL A 81 20.54 -7.37 1.88
N ASP A 82 20.33 -6.76 0.71
CA ASP A 82 19.49 -5.57 0.56
C ASP A 82 18.05 -6.01 0.24
N TYR A 83 17.10 -5.48 0.99
CA TYR A 83 15.67 -5.73 0.79
C TYR A 83 14.99 -4.47 0.29
N LEU A 84 14.08 -4.64 -0.68
CA LEU A 84 13.17 -3.60 -1.15
C LEU A 84 11.76 -3.95 -0.66
N LEU A 85 11.20 -3.13 0.22
CA LEU A 85 9.87 -3.31 0.79
C LEU A 85 8.86 -2.52 -0.03
N VAL A 86 7.86 -3.18 -0.61
CA VAL A 86 6.84 -2.56 -1.48
C VAL A 86 5.46 -3.18 -1.19
N HIS A 87 4.40 -2.51 -1.63
CA HIS A 87 3.07 -3.09 -1.51
C HIS A 87 2.88 -4.30 -2.46
N THR A 88 3.12 -4.12 -3.77
CA THR A 88 2.95 -5.19 -4.77
C THR A 88 4.21 -5.45 -5.58
N GLY A 89 4.75 -4.45 -6.24
CA GLY A 89 5.89 -4.51 -7.16
C GLY A 89 6.13 -3.14 -7.77
N ILE A 90 6.82 -3.06 -8.91
CA ILE A 90 7.16 -1.78 -9.56
C ILE A 90 6.47 -1.68 -10.92
N ASN A 91 5.46 -0.81 -11.02
CA ASN A 91 4.80 -0.51 -12.29
C ASN A 91 5.69 0.40 -13.15
N GLY A 92 5.79 0.07 -14.43
CA GLY A 92 6.62 0.82 -15.38
C GLY A 92 8.11 0.70 -15.07
N TYR A 93 8.53 -0.44 -14.54
CA TYR A 93 9.94 -0.73 -14.27
C TYR A 93 10.80 -0.54 -15.54
N SER A 94 11.97 0.07 -15.34
CA SER A 94 12.98 0.24 -16.36
C SER A 94 14.36 -0.02 -15.75
N GLU A 95 15.15 -0.86 -16.38
CA GLU A 95 16.50 -1.18 -15.90
C GLU A 95 17.38 0.06 -15.77
N GLY A 96 18.09 0.17 -14.65
CA GLY A 96 18.96 1.30 -14.33
C GLY A 96 18.24 2.58 -13.89
N ARG A 97 16.91 2.55 -13.77
CA ARG A 97 16.15 3.67 -13.24
C ARG A 97 16.23 3.70 -11.72
N ASP A 98 16.49 4.90 -11.17
CA ASP A 98 16.52 5.14 -9.73
C ASP A 98 15.13 4.97 -9.11
N LEU A 99 15.05 4.34 -7.93
CA LEU A 99 13.79 4.13 -7.18
C LEU A 99 13.06 5.45 -6.91
N ASP A 100 13.78 6.50 -6.52
CA ASP A 100 13.20 7.82 -6.22
C ASP A 100 12.64 8.54 -7.46
N SER A 101 12.93 8.06 -8.66
CA SER A 101 12.46 8.66 -9.90
C SER A 101 11.13 8.11 -10.41
N TYR A 102 10.58 7.09 -9.75
CA TYR A 102 9.28 6.55 -10.10
C TYR A 102 8.15 7.46 -9.58
N PRO A 103 7.04 7.58 -10.32
CA PRO A 103 5.92 8.40 -9.88
C PRO A 103 5.22 7.78 -8.67
N ASP A 104 4.50 8.62 -7.94
CA ASP A 104 3.64 8.17 -6.85
C ASP A 104 2.69 7.07 -7.32
N GLY A 105 2.54 6.04 -6.49
CA GLY A 105 1.70 4.88 -6.79
C GLY A 105 2.36 3.80 -7.66
N ALA A 106 3.59 4.01 -8.16
CA ALA A 106 4.29 2.99 -8.94
C ALA A 106 4.52 1.68 -8.15
N PHE A 107 4.63 1.76 -6.83
CA PHE A 107 4.94 0.63 -5.94
C PHE A 107 3.70 -0.05 -5.36
N CYS A 108 2.51 0.46 -5.63
CA CYS A 108 1.25 -0.10 -5.15
C CYS A 108 0.22 -0.32 -6.26
N ALA A 109 0.63 -0.26 -7.53
CA ALA A 109 -0.26 -0.46 -8.66
C ALA A 109 -0.60 -1.94 -8.87
N ASP A 110 -1.84 -2.20 -9.29
CA ASP A 110 -2.24 -3.49 -9.81
C ASP A 110 -1.82 -3.66 -11.28
N GLY A 111 -1.66 -4.90 -11.72
CA GLY A 111 -1.45 -5.23 -13.13
C GLY A 111 -0.03 -5.69 -13.45
N ASP A 112 0.53 -5.22 -14.58
CA ASP A 112 1.86 -5.64 -15.04
C ASP A 112 2.95 -4.89 -14.27
N VAL A 113 3.40 -5.49 -13.18
CA VAL A 113 4.44 -4.94 -12.31
C VAL A 113 5.68 -5.81 -12.33
N ALA A 114 6.85 -5.19 -12.25
CA ALA A 114 8.09 -5.93 -12.02
C ALA A 114 8.12 -6.45 -10.58
N LEU A 115 8.46 -7.72 -10.43
CA LEU A 115 8.47 -8.45 -9.16
C LEU A 115 9.88 -8.75 -8.66
N SER A 116 10.87 -8.14 -9.27
CA SER A 116 12.27 -8.21 -8.87
C SER A 116 12.96 -6.88 -9.13
N PHE A 117 13.97 -6.60 -8.33
CA PHE A 117 14.84 -5.43 -8.51
C PHE A 117 16.29 -5.90 -8.42
N PRO A 118 17.17 -5.47 -9.35
CA PRO A 118 18.56 -5.92 -9.38
C PRO A 118 19.30 -5.66 -8.06
N GLY A 119 19.95 -6.69 -7.54
CA GLY A 119 20.74 -6.60 -6.31
C GLY A 119 19.96 -6.60 -5.01
N MET A 120 18.63 -6.67 -5.05
CA MET A 120 17.76 -6.68 -3.86
C MET A 120 16.81 -7.85 -3.85
N VAL A 121 16.40 -8.28 -2.65
CA VAL A 121 15.27 -9.17 -2.44
C VAL A 121 14.03 -8.32 -2.22
N MET A 122 13.05 -8.43 -3.12
CA MET A 122 11.79 -7.70 -3.00
C MET A 122 10.87 -8.38 -1.97
N VAL A 123 10.35 -7.61 -1.01
CA VAL A 123 9.35 -8.08 -0.03
C VAL A 123 8.04 -7.36 -0.30
N CYS A 124 7.03 -8.12 -0.74
CA CYS A 124 5.72 -7.61 -1.11
C CYS A 124 4.70 -7.88 -0.01
N GLY A 125 3.92 -6.84 0.34
CA GLY A 125 2.83 -6.94 1.32
C GLY A 125 1.54 -7.51 0.73
N ALA A 126 1.34 -7.41 -0.59
CA ALA A 126 0.19 -7.92 -1.31
C ALA A 126 0.61 -8.77 -2.51
N ARG A 127 -0.32 -9.60 -2.99
CA ARG A 127 -0.13 -10.37 -4.23
C ARG A 127 -0.33 -9.47 -5.44
N HIS A 128 0.52 -9.66 -6.44
CA HIS A 128 0.52 -8.84 -7.65
C HIS A 128 -0.46 -9.29 -8.73
N ASP A 129 -0.90 -10.55 -8.70
CA ASP A 129 -1.57 -11.20 -9.83
C ASP A 129 -3.09 -10.93 -9.90
N GLY A 130 -3.64 -10.19 -8.93
CA GLY A 130 -5.09 -9.97 -8.84
C GLY A 130 -5.90 -11.27 -8.82
N ALA A 131 -5.22 -12.42 -8.71
CA ALA A 131 -5.86 -13.71 -8.66
C ALA A 131 -6.68 -13.84 -7.39
N ALA A 132 -7.77 -14.57 -7.48
CA ALA A 132 -8.53 -14.97 -6.32
C ALA A 132 -7.60 -15.68 -5.33
N PHE A 133 -7.73 -15.37 -4.04
CA PHE A 133 -6.99 -16.01 -2.98
C PHE A 133 -7.00 -17.54 -3.15
N ASP A 134 -5.83 -18.14 -3.32
CA ASP A 134 -5.64 -19.59 -3.59
C ASP A 134 -5.73 -20.46 -2.35
N GLY A 135 -6.03 -19.87 -1.17
CA GLY A 135 -6.06 -20.54 0.11
C GLY A 135 -4.71 -20.68 0.80
N SER A 136 -3.64 -20.12 0.24
CA SER A 136 -2.32 -20.13 0.88
C SER A 136 -2.33 -19.29 2.16
N THR A 137 -1.94 -19.89 3.28
CA THR A 137 -1.90 -19.25 4.60
C THR A 137 -0.47 -19.10 5.12
N LYS A 138 0.50 -19.11 4.21
CA LYS A 138 1.93 -19.00 4.52
C LYS A 138 2.61 -17.97 3.64
N ILE A 139 3.70 -17.42 4.16
CA ILE A 139 4.63 -16.56 3.42
C ILE A 139 5.19 -17.36 2.24
N ALA A 140 5.10 -16.81 1.04
CA ALA A 140 5.63 -17.43 -0.16
C ALA A 140 7.02 -16.86 -0.48
N ARG A 141 7.94 -17.73 -0.90
CA ARG A 141 9.31 -17.37 -1.24
C ARG A 141 9.62 -17.80 -2.66
N TYR A 142 10.14 -16.86 -3.42
CA TYR A 142 10.57 -17.06 -4.81
C TYR A 142 12.01 -16.60 -4.97
N ASP A 143 12.60 -16.82 -6.13
CA ASP A 143 13.91 -16.28 -6.44
C ASP A 143 13.85 -14.73 -6.48
N GLY A 144 14.59 -14.08 -5.59
CA GLY A 144 14.63 -12.62 -5.43
C GLY A 144 13.35 -11.97 -4.88
N ARG A 145 12.35 -12.74 -4.39
CA ARG A 145 11.08 -12.20 -3.88
C ARG A 145 10.49 -12.99 -2.72
N ILE A 146 9.85 -12.26 -1.79
CA ILE A 146 9.07 -12.79 -0.67
C ILE A 146 7.70 -12.12 -0.67
N GLU A 147 6.62 -12.89 -0.60
CA GLU A 147 5.24 -12.39 -0.48
C GLU A 147 4.70 -12.69 0.91
N LEU A 148 4.26 -11.62 1.62
CA LEU A 148 3.76 -11.71 2.99
C LEU A 148 2.25 -11.91 3.06
N ASP A 149 1.51 -11.81 1.94
CA ASP A 149 0.06 -12.02 1.95
C ASP A 149 -0.28 -13.48 2.20
N CYS A 150 -0.78 -13.73 3.39
CA CYS A 150 -1.25 -15.04 3.85
C CYS A 150 -2.79 -15.10 3.93
N GLY A 151 -3.49 -14.21 3.23
CA GLY A 151 -4.93 -14.20 3.08
C GLY A 151 -5.71 -13.70 4.29
N ALA A 152 -5.13 -12.86 5.15
CA ALA A 152 -5.80 -12.35 6.34
C ALA A 152 -7.19 -11.74 6.04
N ALA A 153 -7.33 -11.01 4.94
CA ALA A 153 -8.59 -10.41 4.49
C ALA A 153 -9.65 -11.46 4.06
N HIS A 154 -9.24 -12.71 3.82
CA HIS A 154 -10.09 -13.80 3.36
C HIS A 154 -10.22 -14.94 4.39
N GLY A 155 -9.97 -14.65 5.67
CA GLY A 155 -10.01 -15.64 6.75
C GLY A 155 -8.76 -16.51 6.85
N GLY A 156 -7.69 -16.16 6.15
CA GLY A 156 -6.35 -16.72 6.31
C GLY A 156 -5.62 -16.15 7.53
N ARG A 157 -4.33 -15.94 7.44
CA ARG A 157 -3.47 -15.51 8.54
C ARG A 157 -2.83 -14.14 8.23
N LEU A 158 -2.47 -13.42 9.27
CA LEU A 158 -1.54 -12.30 9.15
C LEU A 158 -0.11 -12.84 9.29
N GLY A 159 0.68 -12.71 8.23
CA GLY A 159 2.08 -13.13 8.22
C GLY A 159 3.02 -12.01 8.67
N CYS A 160 4.04 -12.37 9.44
CA CYS A 160 5.14 -11.49 9.80
C CYS A 160 6.47 -12.23 9.63
N LEU A 161 7.46 -11.59 9.03
CA LEU A 161 8.78 -12.15 8.75
C LEU A 161 9.85 -11.34 9.48
N CYS A 162 10.69 -12.03 10.25
CA CYS A 162 11.92 -11.47 10.76
C CYS A 162 13.02 -11.59 9.69
N LEU A 163 13.51 -10.47 9.17
CA LEU A 163 14.54 -10.47 8.11
C LEU A 163 15.92 -10.90 8.62
N ASP A 164 16.22 -10.72 9.93
CA ASP A 164 17.52 -11.06 10.51
C ASP A 164 17.80 -12.58 10.54
N ASN A 165 16.76 -13.37 10.78
CA ASN A 165 16.93 -14.83 10.99
C ASN A 165 15.99 -15.67 10.11
N GLY A 166 15.10 -15.03 9.35
CA GLY A 166 14.12 -15.71 8.50
C GLY A 166 12.96 -16.35 9.24
N GLU A 167 12.78 -16.08 10.55
CA GLU A 167 11.70 -16.60 11.36
C GLU A 167 10.34 -16.03 10.93
N GLU A 168 9.34 -16.90 10.83
CA GLU A 168 8.00 -16.54 10.38
C GLU A 168 7.01 -16.66 11.54
N PHE A 169 6.19 -15.63 11.71
CA PHE A 169 5.14 -15.56 12.71
C PHE A 169 3.79 -15.42 12.02
N TYR A 170 2.76 -16.04 12.59
CA TYR A 170 1.42 -16.06 12.03
C TYR A 170 0.37 -15.84 13.11
N LEU A 171 -0.54 -14.89 12.86
CA LEU A 171 -1.70 -14.57 13.70
C LEU A 171 -3.01 -14.95 13.01
#